data_072e9559f25bb33871e76bc83a4de237
#
_entry.id   072e9559f25bb33871e76bc83a4de237
#
_cell.length_a   1.000
_cell.length_b   1.000
_cell.length_c   1.000
_cell.angle_alpha   90.00
_cell.angle_beta   90.00
_cell.angle_gamma   90.00
#
_symmetry.space_group_name_H-M   'P 1'
#
loop_
_entity.id
_entity.type
_entity.pdbx_description
1 polymer ?
#
loop_
_entity_poly.entity_id
_entity_poly.type
_entity_poly.pdbx_seq_one_letter_code
_entity_poly.pdbx_strand_id
1 'polypeptide(L)'
;MHQSTLPCDFALPAEWEPQSAIMLTWPHAGTDWKPYLPEITDTYLELADIITRYEQLLVATPDVPATRYQLKKKLSAEQMSRVLLYEVESNDTWVRDHGPLTMVLRRKQNTWMVPYRILDFKFNGWGEKFRWEKDNAITLKLYYQAAFNADIENHQGFVLEGGSIESDGKGTLFTTSQCLLAPHRNQPLDHDSIDHLLQTFFQLKRVVWLDHGNLIGDDTDGHIDTIVRVAPHDTLLYVGCDNPEDEQYEDFQTLEKQLKGLFTWEGYPYRLLKLPMPDPIYDEGDCLTTNPESEGDRLPATYANFLILNKAVIYPTYNQPEKDEEARKQIQLAFPDREIIGVDSQTIIRQHGSIHCITMQLPEGALRDSTFHI
;
A
#
# COMPACT_ATOMS: atom_id res chain seq x y z
N MET A 1 -27.80 -17.59 -21.77
CA MET A 1 -27.94 -17.60 -20.31
C MET A 1 -27.72 -16.17 -19.84
N HIS A 2 -28.75 -15.49 -19.32
CA HIS A 2 -28.59 -14.15 -18.77
C HIS A 2 -27.85 -14.28 -17.44
N GLN A 3 -26.59 -13.87 -17.40
CA GLN A 3 -25.93 -13.58 -16.15
C GLN A 3 -26.71 -12.44 -15.50
N SER A 4 -27.35 -12.72 -14.37
CA SER A 4 -27.91 -11.69 -13.51
C SER A 4 -26.72 -10.93 -12.91
N THR A 5 -26.36 -9.81 -13.54
CA THR A 5 -25.48 -8.84 -12.90
C THR A 5 -26.26 -8.27 -11.71
N LEU A 6 -26.03 -8.82 -10.52
CA LEU A 6 -26.42 -8.13 -9.30
C LEU A 6 -25.73 -6.76 -9.34
N PRO A 7 -26.47 -5.66 -9.14
CA PRO A 7 -25.84 -4.35 -9.08
C PRO A 7 -24.89 -4.35 -7.87
N CYS A 8 -23.57 -4.22 -8.14
CA CYS A 8 -22.60 -4.04 -7.08
C CYS A 8 -22.96 -2.76 -6.33
N ASP A 9 -23.43 -2.87 -5.09
CA ASP A 9 -23.79 -1.71 -4.28
C ASP A 9 -22.53 -1.08 -3.67
N PHE A 10 -21.52 -1.89 -3.32
CA PHE A 10 -20.21 -1.46 -2.82
C PHE A 10 -19.10 -1.78 -3.83
N ALA A 11 -18.04 -0.97 -3.80
CA ALA A 11 -16.81 -1.24 -4.54
C ALA A 11 -15.58 -0.88 -3.70
N LEU A 12 -14.50 -1.62 -3.87
CA LEU A 12 -13.18 -1.18 -3.41
C LEU A 12 -12.74 -0.02 -4.32
N PRO A 13 -12.60 1.20 -3.80
CA PRO A 13 -12.24 2.34 -4.63
C PRO A 13 -10.82 2.18 -5.17
N ALA A 14 -10.54 2.84 -6.28
CA ALA A 14 -9.16 3.03 -6.71
C ALA A 14 -8.44 4.00 -5.76
N GLU A 15 -7.13 3.83 -5.59
CA GLU A 15 -6.37 4.66 -4.65
C GLU A 15 -6.32 6.15 -5.00
N TRP A 16 -6.54 6.50 -6.27
CA TRP A 16 -6.60 7.92 -6.70
C TRP A 16 -7.96 8.57 -6.51
N GLU A 17 -8.97 7.85 -6.04
CA GLU A 17 -10.27 8.45 -5.69
C GLU A 17 -10.13 9.34 -4.46
N PRO A 18 -11.06 10.29 -4.22
CA PRO A 18 -10.97 11.21 -3.09
C PRO A 18 -10.81 10.50 -1.74
N GLN A 19 -9.90 11.02 -0.92
CA GLN A 19 -9.52 10.47 0.38
C GLN A 19 -9.79 11.47 1.50
N SER A 20 -10.14 10.96 2.69
CA SER A 20 -10.19 11.75 3.93
C SER A 20 -8.83 11.86 4.58
N ALA A 21 -8.07 10.79 4.60
CA ALA A 21 -6.83 10.71 5.35
C ALA A 21 -5.90 9.60 4.83
N ILE A 22 -4.64 9.73 5.19
CA ILE A 22 -3.68 8.62 5.22
C ILE A 22 -3.51 8.14 6.66
N MET A 23 -3.42 6.84 6.85
CA MET A 23 -3.11 6.19 8.11
C MET A 23 -1.65 5.77 8.15
N LEU A 24 -0.99 5.97 9.30
CA LEU A 24 0.33 5.46 9.65
C LEU A 24 0.25 4.68 10.97
N THR A 25 1.08 3.64 11.09
CA THR A 25 1.43 3.02 12.37
C THR A 25 2.82 3.48 12.75
N TRP A 26 2.94 4.17 13.92
CA TRP A 26 4.15 4.93 14.28
C TRP A 26 5.29 4.02 14.74
N PRO A 27 6.53 4.22 14.25
CA PRO A 27 7.68 3.43 14.67
C PRO A 27 8.03 3.67 16.14
N HIS A 28 8.46 2.62 16.84
CA HIS A 28 8.86 2.70 18.24
C HIS A 28 9.94 1.66 18.60
N ALA A 29 10.54 1.78 19.77
CA ALA A 29 11.65 0.92 20.19
C ALA A 29 11.29 -0.58 20.40
N GLY A 30 10.02 -0.93 20.31
CA GLY A 30 9.54 -2.31 20.38
C GLY A 30 9.33 -2.98 19.02
N THR A 31 9.63 -2.27 17.92
CA THR A 31 9.57 -2.77 16.53
C THR A 31 10.98 -3.13 16.06
N ASP A 32 11.07 -3.76 14.89
CA ASP A 32 12.36 -4.10 14.26
C ASP A 32 13.13 -2.86 13.77
N TRP A 33 12.49 -1.68 13.79
CA TRP A 33 13.13 -0.38 13.57
C TRP A 33 14.09 0.06 14.68
N LYS A 34 14.17 -0.65 15.80
CA LYS A 34 15.00 -0.24 16.95
C LYS A 34 16.42 0.19 16.59
N PRO A 35 17.16 -0.48 15.68
CA PRO A 35 18.51 -0.08 15.29
C PRO A 35 18.55 1.26 14.51
N TYR A 36 17.47 1.58 13.78
CA TYR A 36 17.34 2.73 12.87
C TYR A 36 16.23 3.68 13.32
N LEU A 37 15.86 3.67 14.60
CA LEU A 37 14.68 4.38 15.09
C LEU A 37 14.74 5.90 14.87
N PRO A 38 15.88 6.59 15.03
CA PRO A 38 15.98 8.00 14.70
C PRO A 38 15.71 8.29 13.23
N GLU A 39 16.35 7.55 12.33
CA GLU A 39 16.31 7.73 10.87
C GLU A 39 14.90 7.47 10.34
N ILE A 40 14.27 6.35 10.75
CA ILE A 40 12.91 6.05 10.34
C ILE A 40 11.90 7.06 10.92
N THR A 41 12.13 7.55 12.15
CA THR A 41 11.28 8.59 12.73
C THR A 41 11.36 9.89 11.91
N ASP A 42 12.53 10.27 11.43
CA ASP A 42 12.72 11.45 10.57
C ASP A 42 11.97 11.27 9.24
N THR A 43 12.01 10.09 8.63
CA THR A 43 11.23 9.76 7.42
C THR A 43 9.72 9.85 7.68
N TYR A 44 9.23 9.33 8.81
CA TYR A 44 7.82 9.43 9.19
C TYR A 44 7.37 10.87 9.45
N LEU A 45 8.25 11.71 10.03
CA LEU A 45 8.01 13.13 10.21
C LEU A 45 7.96 13.87 8.87
N GLU A 46 8.79 13.50 7.89
CA GLU A 46 8.73 14.04 6.54
C GLU A 46 7.43 13.66 5.84
N LEU A 47 7.04 12.39 5.88
CA LEU A 47 5.75 11.93 5.36
C LEU A 47 4.58 12.66 6.02
N ALA A 48 4.59 12.82 7.35
CA ALA A 48 3.56 13.55 8.07
C ALA A 48 3.46 15.03 7.63
N ASP A 49 4.60 15.69 7.39
CA ASP A 49 4.64 17.06 6.88
C ASP A 49 4.03 17.15 5.48
N ILE A 50 4.38 16.24 4.57
CA ILE A 50 3.84 16.24 3.21
C ILE A 50 2.34 15.90 3.23
N ILE A 51 1.93 14.80 3.88
CA ILE A 51 0.54 14.35 3.92
C ILE A 51 -0.39 15.45 4.46
N THR A 52 -0.01 16.08 5.56
CA THR A 52 -0.85 17.09 6.22
C THR A 52 -0.98 18.41 5.45
N ARG A 53 -0.27 18.60 4.34
CA ARG A 53 -0.52 19.70 3.40
C ARG A 53 -1.78 19.47 2.56
N TYR A 54 -2.14 18.23 2.31
CA TYR A 54 -3.19 17.85 1.36
C TYR A 54 -4.41 17.22 2.00
N GLU A 55 -4.25 16.46 3.10
CA GLU A 55 -5.32 15.72 3.74
C GLU A 55 -5.06 15.46 5.24
N GLN A 56 -5.95 14.76 5.91
CA GLN A 56 -5.75 14.41 7.31
C GLN A 56 -4.75 13.26 7.46
N LEU A 57 -4.16 13.14 8.64
CA LEU A 57 -3.26 12.08 9.02
C LEU A 57 -3.81 11.36 10.25
N LEU A 58 -4.13 10.07 10.13
CA LEU A 58 -4.47 9.20 11.24
C LEU A 58 -3.23 8.42 11.66
N VAL A 59 -2.88 8.46 12.93
CA VAL A 59 -1.71 7.75 13.46
C VAL A 59 -2.13 6.83 14.60
N ALA A 60 -1.86 5.52 14.43
CA ALA A 60 -1.87 4.54 15.50
C ALA A 60 -0.48 4.50 16.16
N THR A 61 -0.42 4.63 17.48
CA THR A 61 0.84 4.67 18.24
C THR A 61 0.65 4.13 19.65
N PRO A 62 1.65 3.43 20.24
CA PRO A 62 1.57 3.01 21.64
C PRO A 62 1.81 4.16 22.64
N ASP A 63 2.31 5.33 22.17
CA ASP A 63 2.64 6.48 23.04
C ASP A 63 2.20 7.80 22.37
N VAL A 64 0.94 8.17 22.55
CA VAL A 64 0.36 9.40 21.99
C VAL A 64 1.08 10.67 22.47
N PRO A 65 1.47 10.83 23.75
CA PRO A 65 2.25 12.00 24.20
C PRO A 65 3.60 12.15 23.48
N ALA A 66 4.37 11.07 23.36
CA ALA A 66 5.67 11.09 22.70
C ALA A 66 5.54 11.39 21.20
N THR A 67 4.63 10.71 20.50
CA THR A 67 4.38 10.91 19.06
C THR A 67 3.90 12.34 18.79
N ARG A 68 2.99 12.87 19.61
CA ARG A 68 2.53 14.26 19.53
C ARG A 68 3.68 15.25 19.70
N TYR A 69 4.59 14.98 20.62
CA TYR A 69 5.77 15.83 20.85
C TYR A 69 6.70 15.82 19.63
N GLN A 70 6.94 14.66 19.01
CA GLN A 70 7.76 14.54 17.80
C GLN A 70 7.12 15.31 16.63
N LEU A 71 5.83 15.11 16.36
CA LEU A 71 5.09 15.79 15.30
C LEU A 71 5.09 17.31 15.48
N LYS A 72 4.90 17.82 16.69
CA LYS A 72 4.93 19.27 17.00
C LYS A 72 6.28 19.93 16.74
N LYS A 73 7.37 19.19 16.66
CA LYS A 73 8.69 19.74 16.28
C LYS A 73 8.81 19.99 14.77
N LYS A 74 8.04 19.28 13.97
CA LYS A 74 8.11 19.34 12.51
C LYS A 74 6.94 20.10 11.90
N LEU A 75 5.73 19.87 12.40
CA LEU A 75 4.48 20.36 11.82
C LEU A 75 4.09 21.74 12.39
N SER A 76 3.51 22.57 11.54
CA SER A 76 2.84 23.82 11.95
C SER A 76 1.58 23.53 12.78
N ALA A 77 1.05 24.55 13.47
CA ALA A 77 -0.21 24.43 14.22
C ALA A 77 -1.40 24.06 13.31
N GLU A 78 -1.44 24.56 12.08
CA GLU A 78 -2.46 24.20 11.09
C GLU A 78 -2.36 22.72 10.69
N GLN A 79 -1.16 22.24 10.37
CA GLN A 79 -0.94 20.83 10.03
C GLN A 79 -1.28 19.92 11.23
N MET A 80 -0.89 20.31 12.45
CA MET A 80 -1.26 19.55 13.66
C MET A 80 -2.76 19.45 13.90
N SER A 81 -3.57 20.41 13.41
CA SER A 81 -5.04 20.31 13.47
C SER A 81 -5.63 19.24 12.55
N ARG A 82 -4.86 18.75 11.60
CA ARG A 82 -5.22 17.65 10.69
C ARG A 82 -4.72 16.28 11.15
N VAL A 83 -4.04 16.21 12.30
CA VAL A 83 -3.49 14.96 12.85
C VAL A 83 -4.41 14.37 13.91
N LEU A 84 -4.80 13.12 13.72
CA LEU A 84 -5.58 12.32 14.64
C LEU A 84 -4.67 11.22 15.22
N LEU A 85 -4.50 11.23 16.55
CA LEU A 85 -3.65 10.26 17.25
C LEU A 85 -4.51 9.33 18.08
N TYR A 86 -4.32 8.02 17.88
CA TYR A 86 -4.99 6.96 18.63
C TYR A 86 -3.96 6.09 19.35
N GLU A 87 -4.22 5.81 20.63
CA GLU A 87 -3.37 4.92 21.41
C GLU A 87 -3.69 3.47 21.08
N VAL A 88 -2.78 2.83 20.37
CA VAL A 88 -2.89 1.43 19.93
C VAL A 88 -1.51 0.80 19.91
N GLU A 89 -1.38 -0.36 20.55
CA GLU A 89 -0.18 -1.20 20.51
C GLU A 89 0.01 -1.82 19.12
N SER A 90 1.25 -1.87 18.65
CA SER A 90 1.64 -2.55 17.41
C SER A 90 2.81 -3.49 17.62
N ASN A 91 3.03 -4.43 16.68
CA ASN A 91 4.26 -5.19 16.55
C ASN A 91 5.22 -4.47 15.62
N ASP A 92 4.71 -3.91 14.50
CA ASP A 92 5.49 -3.15 13.53
C ASP A 92 4.65 -2.03 12.87
N THR A 93 5.09 -1.51 11.73
CA THR A 93 4.61 -0.27 11.12
C THR A 93 3.89 -0.45 9.77
N TRP A 94 3.76 -1.67 9.28
CA TRP A 94 3.33 -2.01 7.92
C TRP A 94 1.80 -1.92 7.75
N VAL A 95 1.29 -0.70 7.90
CA VAL A 95 -0.16 -0.45 7.92
C VAL A 95 -0.85 -0.76 6.59
N ARG A 96 -0.13 -0.80 5.49
CA ARG A 96 -0.68 -1.25 4.20
C ARG A 96 -1.28 -2.64 4.31
N ASP A 97 -0.64 -3.53 5.06
CA ASP A 97 -0.97 -4.95 5.09
C ASP A 97 -1.94 -5.33 6.20
N HIS A 98 -1.94 -4.58 7.30
CA HIS A 98 -2.87 -4.81 8.42
C HIS A 98 -3.96 -3.73 8.54
N GLY A 99 -3.95 -2.69 7.70
CA GLY A 99 -4.87 -1.58 7.74
C GLY A 99 -6.25 -1.90 7.15
N PRO A 100 -7.22 -0.95 7.29
CA PRO A 100 -8.60 -1.17 6.91
C PRO A 100 -8.78 -1.15 5.39
N LEU A 101 -9.20 -2.25 4.78
CA LEU A 101 -9.67 -2.28 3.40
C LEU A 101 -11.11 -1.77 3.35
N THR A 102 -11.30 -0.55 2.83
CA THR A 102 -12.58 0.16 2.93
C THR A 102 -13.33 0.20 1.61
N MET A 103 -14.51 -0.44 1.59
CA MET A 103 -15.46 -0.40 0.49
C MET A 103 -16.32 0.84 0.55
N VAL A 104 -16.68 1.39 -0.62
CA VAL A 104 -17.55 2.58 -0.75
C VAL A 104 -18.84 2.23 -1.48
N LEU A 105 -19.98 2.70 -0.95
CA LEU A 105 -21.29 2.50 -1.55
C LEU A 105 -21.42 3.34 -2.84
N ARG A 106 -21.55 2.70 -3.99
CA ARG A 106 -21.65 3.35 -5.32
C ARG A 106 -23.07 3.77 -5.70
N ARG A 107 -24.09 3.09 -5.15
CA ARG A 107 -25.50 3.39 -5.41
C ARG A 107 -26.24 3.50 -4.09
N LYS A 108 -26.74 4.68 -3.77
CA LYS A 108 -27.64 4.88 -2.62
C LYS A 108 -29.05 4.40 -2.99
N GLN A 109 -29.39 3.17 -2.68
CA GLN A 109 -30.77 2.67 -2.77
C GLN A 109 -31.59 3.06 -1.54
N ASN A 110 -30.95 3.25 -0.37
CA ASN A 110 -31.57 3.63 0.89
C ASN A 110 -30.74 4.69 1.62
N THR A 111 -31.40 5.73 2.13
CA THR A 111 -30.78 6.82 2.91
C THR A 111 -30.28 6.39 4.31
N TRP A 112 -30.58 5.16 4.72
CA TRP A 112 -30.25 4.63 6.06
C TRP A 112 -28.98 3.76 6.10
N MET A 113 -28.38 3.43 4.95
CA MET A 113 -27.15 2.64 4.90
C MET A 113 -25.93 3.51 5.17
N VAL A 114 -25.03 3.02 6.03
CA VAL A 114 -23.69 3.59 6.18
C VAL A 114 -22.96 3.42 4.85
N PRO A 115 -22.41 4.50 4.26
CA PRO A 115 -21.87 4.44 2.91
C PRO A 115 -20.47 3.80 2.82
N TYR A 116 -19.90 3.41 3.94
CA TYR A 116 -18.57 2.83 4.03
C TYR A 116 -18.60 1.51 4.80
N ARG A 117 -17.78 0.57 4.36
CA ARG A 117 -17.67 -0.75 4.97
C ARG A 117 -16.20 -1.16 5.01
N ILE A 118 -15.70 -1.38 6.21
CA ILE A 118 -14.35 -1.91 6.42
C ILE A 118 -14.43 -3.43 6.38
N LEU A 119 -13.62 -4.06 5.55
CA LEU A 119 -13.40 -5.50 5.54
C LEU A 119 -12.17 -5.78 6.38
N ASP A 120 -12.36 -6.36 7.57
CA ASP A 120 -11.31 -6.66 8.54
C ASP A 120 -10.74 -8.07 8.27
N PHE A 121 -9.79 -8.15 7.34
CA PHE A 121 -9.09 -9.39 7.00
C PHE A 121 -8.03 -9.75 8.03
N LYS A 122 -7.66 -11.04 8.07
CA LYS A 122 -6.57 -11.50 8.90
C LYS A 122 -5.23 -11.09 8.30
N PHE A 123 -4.44 -10.37 9.07
CA PHE A 123 -3.00 -10.23 8.86
C PHE A 123 -2.28 -11.26 9.74
N ASN A 124 -1.35 -12.02 9.17
CA ASN A 124 -0.61 -13.05 9.91
C ASN A 124 0.91 -12.96 9.75
N GLY A 125 1.44 -11.75 9.52
CA GLY A 125 2.88 -11.53 9.41
C GLY A 125 3.47 -12.20 8.17
N TRP A 126 2.82 -12.04 7.01
CA TRP A 126 3.24 -12.54 5.70
C TRP A 126 3.48 -14.05 5.67
N GLY A 127 2.51 -14.80 6.19
CA GLY A 127 2.62 -16.26 6.29
C GLY A 127 3.36 -16.74 7.54
N GLU A 128 3.15 -16.06 8.67
CA GLU A 128 3.68 -16.42 10.01
C GLU A 128 5.21 -16.27 10.13
N LYS A 129 5.83 -15.41 9.31
CA LYS A 129 7.27 -15.13 9.36
C LYS A 129 7.63 -14.20 10.51
N PHE A 130 6.74 -13.28 10.90
CA PHE A 130 6.94 -12.24 11.91
C PHE A 130 5.82 -12.22 12.93
N ARG A 131 5.99 -11.49 14.04
CA ARG A 131 4.92 -11.24 15.01
C ARG A 131 3.86 -10.34 14.39
N TRP A 132 2.59 -10.62 14.62
CA TRP A 132 1.49 -9.95 13.92
C TRP A 132 0.24 -9.68 14.78
N GLU A 133 0.14 -10.27 15.96
CA GLU A 133 -1.11 -10.30 16.72
C GLU A 133 -1.60 -8.91 17.14
N LYS A 134 -0.67 -7.99 17.43
CA LYS A 134 -1.02 -6.61 17.76
C LYS A 134 -1.44 -5.84 16.51
N ASP A 135 -0.73 -6.03 15.40
CA ASP A 135 -0.99 -5.37 14.12
C ASP A 135 -2.34 -5.78 13.55
N ASN A 136 -2.64 -7.08 13.53
CA ASN A 136 -3.95 -7.60 13.14
C ASN A 136 -5.13 -7.03 13.95
N ALA A 137 -4.88 -6.55 15.16
CA ALA A 137 -5.92 -5.98 16.02
C ALA A 137 -6.11 -4.45 15.85
N ILE A 138 -5.24 -3.76 15.10
CA ILE A 138 -5.23 -2.30 15.02
C ILE A 138 -6.53 -1.76 14.43
N THR A 139 -6.95 -2.29 13.28
CA THR A 139 -8.19 -1.86 12.59
C THR A 139 -9.40 -1.97 13.50
N LEU A 140 -9.57 -3.10 14.19
CA LEU A 140 -10.70 -3.31 15.11
C LEU A 140 -10.62 -2.39 16.34
N LYS A 141 -9.42 -2.15 16.90
CA LYS A 141 -9.24 -1.23 18.04
C LYS A 141 -9.56 0.21 17.66
N LEU A 142 -9.15 0.66 16.47
CA LEU A 142 -9.49 1.99 15.94
C LEU A 142 -11.01 2.13 15.71
N TYR A 143 -11.66 1.08 15.23
CA TYR A 143 -13.12 1.05 15.07
C TYR A 143 -13.83 1.25 16.41
N TYR A 144 -13.42 0.54 17.46
CA TYR A 144 -14.00 0.71 18.81
C TYR A 144 -13.67 2.07 19.45
N GLN A 145 -12.58 2.72 19.05
CA GLN A 145 -12.27 4.10 19.43
C GLN A 145 -13.01 5.13 18.57
N ALA A 146 -13.93 4.68 17.72
CA ALA A 146 -14.74 5.50 16.85
C ALA A 146 -13.94 6.37 15.85
N ALA A 147 -12.81 5.85 15.37
CA ALA A 147 -12.01 6.53 14.34
C ALA A 147 -12.73 6.59 12.99
N PHE A 148 -13.55 5.59 12.67
CA PHE A 148 -14.18 5.42 11.38
C PHE A 148 -15.67 5.73 11.36
N ASN A 149 -16.15 6.27 10.26
CA ASN A 149 -17.56 6.44 9.92
C ASN A 149 -17.99 5.31 8.97
N ALA A 150 -17.82 4.06 9.39
CA ALA A 150 -18.02 2.88 8.57
C ALA A 150 -18.63 1.75 9.41
N ASP A 151 -19.32 0.82 8.76
CA ASP A 151 -19.58 -0.51 9.33
C ASP A 151 -18.33 -1.38 9.18
N ILE A 152 -18.15 -2.38 10.05
CA ILE A 152 -17.05 -3.33 9.96
C ILE A 152 -17.58 -4.75 9.74
N GLU A 153 -16.98 -5.46 8.77
CA GLU A 153 -17.23 -6.87 8.51
C GLU A 153 -16.00 -7.69 8.89
N ASN A 154 -16.22 -8.74 9.65
CA ASN A 154 -15.17 -9.65 10.10
C ASN A 154 -14.85 -10.67 9.02
N HIS A 155 -13.65 -10.58 8.46
CA HIS A 155 -13.05 -11.51 7.50
C HIS A 155 -11.79 -12.21 8.06
N GLN A 156 -11.66 -12.30 9.38
CA GLN A 156 -10.51 -12.93 10.08
C GLN A 156 -10.34 -14.43 9.77
N GLY A 157 -11.23 -15.03 9.01
CA GLY A 157 -11.08 -16.37 8.45
C GLY A 157 -10.29 -16.45 7.15
N PHE A 158 -9.87 -15.31 6.58
CA PHE A 158 -9.13 -15.22 5.33
C PHE A 158 -7.95 -14.27 5.50
N VAL A 159 -6.74 -14.72 5.15
CA VAL A 159 -5.52 -13.92 5.21
C VAL A 159 -5.42 -13.08 3.95
N LEU A 160 -5.35 -11.76 4.10
CA LEU A 160 -5.15 -10.83 2.98
C LEU A 160 -4.41 -9.58 3.45
N GLU A 161 -3.30 -9.32 2.82
CA GLU A 161 -2.50 -8.10 2.97
C GLU A 161 -2.96 -7.05 1.94
N GLY A 162 -3.08 -5.78 2.36
CA GLY A 162 -3.49 -4.70 1.46
C GLY A 162 -2.51 -4.44 0.31
N GLY A 163 -1.21 -4.68 0.53
CA GLY A 163 -0.17 -4.56 -0.49
C GLY A 163 -0.20 -5.66 -1.56
N SER A 164 -0.92 -6.77 -1.28
CA SER A 164 -1.09 -7.87 -2.23
C SER A 164 -2.13 -7.61 -3.33
N ILE A 165 -2.86 -6.49 -3.25
CA ILE A 165 -3.97 -6.17 -4.17
C ILE A 165 -3.91 -4.74 -4.69
N GLU A 166 -4.34 -4.54 -5.93
CA GLU A 166 -4.56 -3.24 -6.57
C GLU A 166 -5.95 -3.18 -7.20
N SER A 167 -6.68 -2.07 -7.05
CA SER A 167 -8.05 -1.91 -7.54
C SER A 167 -8.16 -0.81 -8.59
N ASP A 168 -8.91 -1.06 -9.67
CA ASP A 168 -9.26 -0.03 -10.64
C ASP A 168 -10.49 0.81 -10.25
N GLY A 169 -11.14 0.48 -9.12
CA GLY A 169 -12.38 1.12 -8.67
C GLY A 169 -13.61 0.78 -9.52
N LYS A 170 -13.45 0.01 -10.60
CA LYS A 170 -14.49 -0.33 -11.58
C LYS A 170 -14.89 -1.82 -11.56
N GLY A 171 -14.25 -2.60 -10.66
CA GLY A 171 -14.52 -4.01 -10.44
C GLY A 171 -13.45 -4.97 -10.98
N THR A 172 -12.28 -4.48 -11.37
CA THR A 172 -11.10 -5.29 -11.61
C THR A 172 -10.15 -5.16 -10.41
N LEU A 173 -9.75 -6.28 -9.85
CA LEU A 173 -8.68 -6.40 -8.86
C LEU A 173 -7.47 -7.06 -9.52
N PHE A 174 -6.28 -6.56 -9.22
CA PHE A 174 -5.02 -7.17 -9.62
C PHE A 174 -4.31 -7.74 -8.40
N THR A 175 -3.65 -8.86 -8.57
CA THR A 175 -2.87 -9.54 -7.53
C THR A 175 -1.78 -10.38 -8.16
N THR A 176 -0.95 -11.02 -7.35
CA THR A 176 0.07 -11.97 -7.79
C THR A 176 -0.27 -13.40 -7.36
N SER A 177 0.03 -14.36 -8.22
CA SER A 177 -0.11 -15.78 -7.88
C SER A 177 0.86 -16.18 -6.77
N GLN A 178 2.07 -15.63 -6.80
CA GLN A 178 3.13 -15.94 -5.85
C GLN A 178 2.71 -15.62 -4.42
N CYS A 179 2.13 -14.44 -4.17
CA CYS A 179 1.71 -14.01 -2.83
C CYS A 179 0.49 -14.81 -2.34
N LEU A 180 -0.63 -14.79 -3.07
CA LEU A 180 -1.87 -15.36 -2.55
C LEU A 180 -1.88 -16.87 -2.46
N LEU A 181 -1.01 -17.55 -3.21
CA LEU A 181 -0.83 -19.00 -3.16
C LEU A 181 0.36 -19.41 -2.25
N ALA A 182 1.05 -18.44 -1.64
CA ALA A 182 2.18 -18.70 -0.75
C ALA A 182 1.77 -19.54 0.46
N PRO A 183 2.70 -20.34 1.01
CA PRO A 183 2.46 -21.13 2.23
C PRO A 183 1.98 -20.28 3.41
N HIS A 184 1.24 -20.91 4.34
CA HIS A 184 0.75 -20.31 5.58
C HIS A 184 -0.18 -19.11 5.43
N ARG A 185 -0.79 -18.88 4.24
CA ARG A 185 -1.87 -17.91 4.06
C ARG A 185 -3.24 -18.57 4.09
N ASN A 186 -3.71 -19.10 2.96
CA ASN A 186 -5.09 -19.58 2.84
C ASN A 186 -5.22 -21.07 2.47
N GLN A 187 -4.17 -21.88 2.64
CA GLN A 187 -4.27 -23.31 2.36
C GLN A 187 -5.35 -23.98 3.24
N PRO A 188 -6.14 -24.93 2.71
CA PRO A 188 -5.91 -25.65 1.45
C PRO A 188 -6.62 -25.02 0.23
N LEU A 189 -7.00 -23.73 0.25
CA LEU A 189 -7.65 -23.08 -0.87
C LEU A 189 -6.70 -23.03 -2.08
N ASP A 190 -7.24 -23.37 -3.25
CA ASP A 190 -6.57 -23.24 -4.52
C ASP A 190 -6.87 -21.90 -5.21
N HIS A 191 -6.24 -21.67 -6.36
CA HIS A 191 -6.39 -20.45 -7.16
C HIS A 191 -7.87 -20.10 -7.41
N ASP A 192 -8.67 -21.06 -7.91
CA ASP A 192 -10.05 -20.80 -8.28
C ASP A 192 -10.93 -20.48 -7.06
N SER A 193 -10.66 -21.11 -5.94
CA SER A 193 -11.32 -20.83 -4.66
C SER A 193 -11.01 -19.44 -4.14
N ILE A 194 -9.74 -19.02 -4.19
CA ILE A 194 -9.31 -17.69 -3.77
C ILE A 194 -9.88 -16.63 -4.72
N ASP A 195 -9.81 -16.84 -6.03
CA ASP A 195 -10.40 -15.96 -7.05
C ASP A 195 -11.88 -15.70 -6.78
N HIS A 196 -12.66 -16.75 -6.56
CA HIS A 196 -14.08 -16.66 -6.25
C HIS A 196 -14.35 -15.90 -4.94
N LEU A 197 -13.56 -16.14 -3.89
CA LEU A 197 -13.69 -15.45 -2.62
C LEU A 197 -13.39 -13.94 -2.76
N LEU A 198 -12.31 -13.56 -3.46
CA LEU A 198 -11.98 -12.16 -3.73
C LEU A 198 -13.10 -11.47 -4.51
N GLN A 199 -13.64 -12.13 -5.55
CA GLN A 199 -14.79 -11.60 -6.29
C GLN A 199 -16.00 -11.38 -5.37
N THR A 200 -16.23 -12.27 -4.42
CA THR A 200 -17.33 -12.17 -3.47
C THR A 200 -17.13 -11.06 -2.46
N PHE A 201 -15.97 -11.00 -1.81
CA PHE A 201 -15.66 -10.02 -0.77
C PHE A 201 -15.69 -8.58 -1.30
N PHE A 202 -15.09 -8.35 -2.45
CA PHE A 202 -14.98 -7.02 -3.05
C PHE A 202 -16.03 -6.72 -4.12
N GLN A 203 -16.99 -7.63 -4.35
CA GLN A 203 -18.03 -7.52 -5.37
C GLN A 203 -17.47 -7.23 -6.78
N LEU A 204 -16.42 -7.97 -7.16
CA LEU A 204 -15.68 -7.75 -8.39
C LEU A 204 -16.35 -8.39 -9.63
N LYS A 205 -15.99 -7.86 -10.77
CA LYS A 205 -16.25 -8.48 -12.08
C LYS A 205 -15.20 -9.54 -12.41
N ARG A 206 -13.94 -9.31 -12.00
CA ARG A 206 -12.81 -10.21 -12.22
C ARG A 206 -11.63 -9.92 -11.30
N VAL A 207 -10.76 -10.90 -11.16
CA VAL A 207 -9.40 -10.75 -10.64
C VAL A 207 -8.41 -11.00 -11.78
N VAL A 208 -7.35 -10.20 -11.86
CA VAL A 208 -6.23 -10.38 -12.79
C VAL A 208 -5.03 -10.83 -11.97
N TRP A 209 -4.53 -12.00 -12.29
CA TRP A 209 -3.39 -12.61 -11.62
C TRP A 209 -2.11 -12.40 -12.42
N LEU A 210 -1.06 -11.89 -11.75
CA LEU A 210 0.27 -11.75 -12.31
C LEU A 210 1.15 -12.87 -11.78
N ASP A 211 1.90 -13.51 -12.67
CA ASP A 211 2.70 -14.71 -12.37
C ASP A 211 4.20 -14.42 -12.30
N HIS A 212 4.60 -13.19 -12.60
CA HIS A 212 5.98 -12.76 -12.77
C HIS A 212 6.26 -11.43 -12.08
N GLY A 213 7.53 -11.08 -11.92
CA GLY A 213 7.98 -9.84 -11.29
C GLY A 213 8.43 -10.07 -9.85
N ASN A 214 9.22 -11.11 -9.61
CA ASN A 214 9.77 -11.39 -8.29
C ASN A 214 10.89 -10.39 -7.95
N LEU A 215 10.61 -9.46 -7.05
CA LEU A 215 11.57 -8.46 -6.59
C LEU A 215 12.49 -9.08 -5.53
N ILE A 216 13.79 -9.11 -5.80
CA ILE A 216 14.78 -9.63 -4.85
C ILE A 216 14.79 -8.77 -3.59
N GLY A 217 14.82 -9.42 -2.44
CA GLY A 217 14.75 -8.80 -1.12
C GLY A 217 13.34 -8.56 -0.60
N ASP A 218 12.28 -8.84 -1.39
CA ASP A 218 10.90 -8.75 -0.91
C ASP A 218 10.57 -9.90 0.05
N ASP A 219 10.10 -9.56 1.24
CA ASP A 219 9.71 -10.51 2.30
C ASP A 219 8.24 -10.92 2.26
N THR A 220 7.46 -10.33 1.35
CA THR A 220 6.00 -10.49 1.29
C THR A 220 5.53 -11.67 0.44
N ASP A 221 6.47 -12.38 -0.21
CA ASP A 221 6.22 -13.40 -1.23
C ASP A 221 5.63 -12.83 -2.54
N GLY A 222 6.00 -11.59 -2.89
CA GLY A 222 5.65 -10.98 -4.17
C GLY A 222 4.38 -10.14 -4.14
N HIS A 223 4.32 -9.14 -3.26
CA HIS A 223 3.25 -8.14 -3.29
C HIS A 223 3.23 -7.37 -4.60
N ILE A 224 2.02 -7.14 -5.14
CA ILE A 224 1.84 -6.42 -6.39
C ILE A 224 2.26 -4.96 -6.31
N ASP A 225 2.11 -4.31 -5.17
CA ASP A 225 2.43 -2.89 -4.95
C ASP A 225 3.93 -2.58 -5.06
N THR A 226 4.78 -3.60 -5.06
CA THR A 226 6.22 -3.48 -5.29
C THR A 226 6.60 -3.50 -6.78
N ILE A 227 5.72 -3.98 -7.66
CA ILE A 227 6.03 -4.24 -9.07
C ILE A 227 5.07 -3.56 -10.06
N VAL A 228 3.77 -3.47 -9.74
CA VAL A 228 2.75 -2.89 -10.62
C VAL A 228 1.76 -2.05 -9.82
N ARG A 229 1.46 -0.86 -10.30
CA ARG A 229 0.45 0.04 -9.72
C ARG A 229 -0.60 0.43 -10.74
N VAL A 230 -1.85 0.47 -10.30
CA VAL A 230 -2.96 0.94 -11.13
C VAL A 230 -3.09 2.47 -11.03
N ALA A 231 -3.38 3.12 -12.14
CA ALA A 231 -3.52 4.58 -12.24
C ALA A 231 -4.72 4.97 -13.11
N PRO A 232 -5.16 6.25 -13.10
CA PRO A 232 -6.26 6.72 -13.92
C PRO A 232 -6.12 6.41 -15.41
N HIS A 233 -7.26 6.38 -16.10
CA HIS A 233 -7.32 6.17 -17.56
C HIS A 233 -6.75 4.83 -18.01
N ASP A 234 -7.10 3.76 -17.28
CA ASP A 234 -6.72 2.38 -17.59
C ASP A 234 -5.20 2.23 -17.78
N THR A 235 -4.44 2.89 -16.89
CA THR A 235 -2.98 2.92 -16.92
C THR A 235 -2.41 1.97 -15.87
N LEU A 236 -1.40 1.21 -16.23
CA LEU A 236 -0.55 0.43 -15.32
C LEU A 236 0.86 1.01 -15.35
N LEU A 237 1.36 1.42 -14.18
CA LEU A 237 2.80 1.66 -14.00
C LEU A 237 3.43 0.35 -13.54
N TYR A 238 4.55 -0.01 -14.10
CA TYR A 238 5.23 -1.26 -13.75
C TYR A 238 6.75 -1.07 -13.75
N VAL A 239 7.43 -1.80 -12.90
CA VAL A 239 8.90 -1.82 -12.86
C VAL A 239 9.41 -2.61 -14.05
N GLY A 240 10.34 -2.04 -14.82
CA GLY A 240 10.99 -2.71 -15.93
C GLY A 240 12.49 -2.83 -15.70
N CYS A 241 13.03 -4.04 -15.87
CA CYS A 241 14.46 -4.29 -15.83
C CYS A 241 15.04 -4.29 -17.25
N ASP A 242 15.90 -3.32 -17.56
CA ASP A 242 16.54 -3.19 -18.89
C ASP A 242 17.99 -3.67 -18.90
N ASN A 243 18.55 -4.03 -17.74
CA ASN A 243 19.92 -4.55 -17.65
C ASN A 243 19.92 -6.09 -17.79
N PRO A 244 20.42 -6.66 -18.91
CA PRO A 244 20.45 -8.12 -19.11
C PRO A 244 21.42 -8.87 -18.17
N GLU A 245 22.30 -8.15 -17.49
CA GLU A 245 23.21 -8.72 -16.47
C GLU A 245 22.55 -8.82 -15.08
N ASP A 246 21.36 -8.17 -14.87
CA ASP A 246 20.62 -8.28 -13.61
C ASP A 246 19.92 -9.62 -13.53
N GLU A 247 20.04 -10.30 -12.41
CA GLU A 247 19.41 -11.61 -12.15
C GLU A 247 17.87 -11.59 -12.23
N GLN A 248 17.23 -10.42 -12.10
CA GLN A 248 15.80 -10.22 -12.23
C GLN A 248 15.34 -9.98 -13.68
N TYR A 249 16.28 -9.81 -14.62
CA TYR A 249 15.97 -9.38 -15.98
C TYR A 249 14.93 -10.25 -16.68
N GLU A 250 15.13 -11.57 -16.72
CA GLU A 250 14.25 -12.47 -17.48
C GLU A 250 12.83 -12.50 -16.91
N ASP A 251 12.68 -12.45 -15.59
CA ASP A 251 11.36 -12.49 -14.94
C ASP A 251 10.61 -11.17 -15.16
N PHE A 252 11.28 -10.02 -15.06
CA PHE A 252 10.64 -8.71 -15.33
C PHE A 252 10.35 -8.49 -16.83
N GLN A 253 11.14 -9.08 -17.76
CA GLN A 253 10.77 -9.10 -19.18
C GLN A 253 9.52 -9.94 -19.42
N THR A 254 9.35 -11.02 -18.66
CA THR A 254 8.15 -11.86 -18.75
C THR A 254 6.93 -11.16 -18.14
N LEU A 255 7.08 -10.45 -17.02
CA LEU A 255 6.05 -9.56 -16.47
C LEU A 255 5.59 -8.53 -17.52
N GLU A 256 6.53 -7.82 -18.14
CA GLU A 256 6.20 -6.83 -19.19
C GLU A 256 5.41 -7.46 -20.35
N LYS A 257 5.78 -8.67 -20.77
CA LYS A 257 5.07 -9.41 -21.81
C LYS A 257 3.65 -9.79 -21.35
N GLN A 258 3.48 -10.21 -20.09
CA GLN A 258 2.16 -10.51 -19.51
C GLN A 258 1.30 -9.25 -19.49
N LEU A 259 1.82 -8.11 -19.03
CA LEU A 259 1.10 -6.84 -18.97
C LEU A 259 0.66 -6.35 -20.36
N LYS A 260 1.49 -6.50 -21.39
CA LYS A 260 1.14 -6.19 -22.80
C LYS A 260 0.00 -7.04 -23.35
N GLY A 261 -0.26 -8.19 -22.76
CA GLY A 261 -1.38 -9.08 -23.10
C GLY A 261 -2.68 -8.79 -22.36
N LEU A 262 -2.70 -7.85 -21.41
CA LEU A 262 -3.88 -7.54 -20.63
C LEU A 262 -4.81 -6.53 -21.32
N PHE A 263 -6.11 -6.73 -21.10
CA PHE A 263 -7.15 -5.84 -21.58
C PHE A 263 -8.06 -5.43 -20.43
N THR A 264 -8.66 -4.25 -20.51
CA THR A 264 -9.69 -3.78 -19.58
C THR A 264 -10.93 -4.71 -19.66
N TRP A 265 -11.85 -4.57 -18.71
CA TRP A 265 -13.11 -5.30 -18.76
C TRP A 265 -13.91 -4.99 -20.03
N GLU A 266 -13.76 -3.79 -20.58
CA GLU A 266 -14.38 -3.32 -21.81
C GLU A 266 -13.66 -3.81 -23.08
N GLY A 267 -12.51 -4.48 -22.95
CA GLY A 267 -11.75 -5.06 -24.08
C GLY A 267 -10.72 -4.11 -24.71
N TYR A 268 -10.35 -3.01 -24.05
CA TYR A 268 -9.28 -2.12 -24.50
C TYR A 268 -7.93 -2.50 -23.88
N PRO A 269 -6.79 -2.34 -24.57
CA PRO A 269 -5.50 -2.56 -23.96
C PRO A 269 -5.22 -1.53 -22.87
N TYR A 270 -4.51 -1.93 -21.81
CA TYR A 270 -4.02 -0.98 -20.81
C TYR A 270 -2.93 -0.08 -21.39
N ARG A 271 -2.91 1.17 -20.96
CA ARG A 271 -1.75 2.05 -21.15
C ARG A 271 -0.66 1.63 -20.17
N LEU A 272 0.52 1.30 -20.70
CA LEU A 272 1.66 0.86 -19.89
C LEU A 272 2.68 1.99 -19.75
N LEU A 273 3.09 2.28 -18.51
CA LEU A 273 4.16 3.24 -18.20
C LEU A 273 5.24 2.48 -17.43
N LYS A 274 6.43 2.38 -18.02
CA LYS A 274 7.54 1.67 -17.41
C LYS A 274 8.28 2.59 -16.43
N LEU A 275 8.39 2.15 -15.18
CA LEU A 275 9.28 2.72 -14.18
C LEU A 275 10.66 2.08 -14.31
N PRO A 276 11.75 2.82 -14.16
CA PRO A 276 13.08 2.22 -14.14
C PRO A 276 13.25 1.30 -12.94
N MET A 277 14.06 0.26 -13.06
CA MET A 277 14.54 -0.48 -11.91
C MET A 277 15.71 0.29 -11.28
N PRO A 278 15.68 0.55 -9.95
CA PRO A 278 16.85 1.10 -9.26
C PRO A 278 18.08 0.24 -9.47
N ASP A 279 19.27 0.84 -9.47
CA ASP A 279 20.51 0.06 -9.35
C ASP A 279 20.48 -0.71 -8.02
N PRO A 280 21.01 -1.94 -7.98
CA PRO A 280 21.02 -2.74 -6.78
C PRO A 280 21.59 -1.99 -5.57
N ILE A 281 20.89 -2.10 -4.43
CA ILE A 281 21.33 -1.55 -3.15
C ILE A 281 21.49 -2.72 -2.21
N TYR A 282 22.65 -2.78 -1.54
CA TYR A 282 23.02 -3.86 -0.62
C TYR A 282 23.17 -3.31 0.80
N ASP A 283 22.74 -4.08 1.80
CA ASP A 283 22.91 -3.76 3.22
C ASP A 283 24.12 -4.50 3.78
N GLU A 284 25.19 -3.77 4.11
CA GLU A 284 26.38 -4.30 4.79
C GLU A 284 26.30 -4.17 6.33
N GLY A 285 25.12 -3.86 6.86
CA GLY A 285 24.87 -3.64 8.28
C GLY A 285 25.12 -2.19 8.70
N ASP A 286 26.37 -1.73 8.64
CA ASP A 286 26.71 -0.34 9.04
C ASP A 286 26.37 0.70 7.98
N CYS A 287 26.34 0.31 6.68
CA CYS A 287 26.05 1.21 5.57
C CYS A 287 25.31 0.49 4.43
N LEU A 288 24.73 1.31 3.55
CA LEU A 288 24.19 0.86 2.26
C LEU A 288 25.22 1.13 1.16
N THR A 289 25.32 0.22 0.21
CA THR A 289 26.21 0.36 -0.95
C THR A 289 25.55 -0.09 -2.25
N THR A 290 26.00 0.46 -3.37
CA THR A 290 25.65 0.00 -4.73
C THR A 290 26.77 -0.84 -5.35
N ASN A 291 27.78 -1.24 -4.57
CA ASN A 291 28.86 -2.07 -5.05
C ASN A 291 28.36 -3.49 -5.37
N PRO A 292 28.42 -3.96 -6.65
CA PRO A 292 27.95 -5.29 -7.02
C PRO A 292 28.83 -6.44 -6.45
N GLU A 293 29.99 -6.13 -5.89
CA GLU A 293 30.85 -7.10 -5.19
C GLU A 293 30.55 -7.17 -3.67
N SER A 294 29.50 -6.45 -3.22
CA SER A 294 29.06 -6.51 -1.82
C SER A 294 28.61 -7.92 -1.43
N GLU A 295 28.99 -8.36 -0.22
CA GLU A 295 28.49 -9.60 0.39
C GLU A 295 27.18 -9.36 1.18
N GLY A 296 26.68 -8.12 1.21
CA GLY A 296 25.44 -7.75 1.86
C GLY A 296 24.19 -8.24 1.11
N ASP A 297 23.04 -8.29 1.79
CA ASP A 297 21.77 -8.67 1.19
C ASP A 297 21.27 -7.58 0.24
N ARG A 298 20.81 -7.96 -0.96
CA ARG A 298 20.16 -7.03 -1.89
C ARG A 298 18.80 -6.63 -1.37
N LEU A 299 18.57 -5.32 -1.25
CA LEU A 299 17.33 -4.76 -0.76
C LEU A 299 16.28 -4.53 -1.87
N PRO A 300 14.97 -4.58 -1.56
CA PRO A 300 13.89 -4.48 -2.55
C PRO A 300 13.60 -3.02 -2.94
N ALA A 301 14.56 -2.32 -3.50
CA ALA A 301 14.37 -0.97 -4.00
C ALA A 301 13.45 -0.97 -5.23
N THR A 302 12.38 -0.18 -5.20
CA THR A 302 11.41 -0.10 -6.29
C THR A 302 10.70 1.26 -6.32
N TYR A 303 10.52 1.85 -7.51
CA TYR A 303 9.74 3.07 -7.68
C TYR A 303 8.23 2.84 -7.77
N ALA A 304 7.77 1.59 -7.82
CA ALA A 304 6.35 1.28 -7.84
C ALA A 304 5.67 1.51 -6.46
N ASN A 305 6.42 1.44 -5.37
CA ASN A 305 5.87 1.54 -4.02
C ASN A 305 5.59 2.99 -3.58
N PHE A 306 4.85 3.76 -4.43
CA PHE A 306 4.48 5.14 -4.19
C PHE A 306 3.11 5.28 -3.53
N LEU A 307 2.92 6.35 -2.76
CA LEU A 307 1.65 6.74 -2.13
C LEU A 307 0.92 7.79 -2.97
N ILE A 308 -0.36 7.57 -3.22
CA ILE A 308 -1.22 8.52 -3.92
C ILE A 308 -2.00 9.34 -2.89
N LEU A 309 -1.90 10.67 -2.95
CA LEU A 309 -2.67 11.64 -2.18
C LEU A 309 -3.67 12.38 -3.08
N ASN A 310 -4.63 13.12 -2.50
CA ASN A 310 -5.62 13.87 -3.27
C ASN A 310 -5.01 14.82 -4.33
N LYS A 311 -3.86 15.44 -4.05
CA LYS A 311 -3.21 16.41 -4.95
C LYS A 311 -1.71 16.17 -5.15
N ALA A 312 -1.18 15.11 -4.59
CA ALA A 312 0.22 14.76 -4.74
C ALA A 312 0.39 13.25 -4.92
N VAL A 313 1.57 12.83 -5.33
CA VAL A 313 2.05 11.45 -5.25
C VAL A 313 3.41 11.51 -4.57
N ILE A 314 3.58 10.77 -3.49
CA ILE A 314 4.87 10.61 -2.82
C ILE A 314 5.51 9.33 -3.35
N TYR A 315 6.70 9.46 -3.96
CA TYR A 315 7.40 8.29 -4.48
C TYR A 315 8.75 8.10 -3.80
N PRO A 316 9.21 6.85 -3.64
CA PRO A 316 10.50 6.56 -3.04
C PRO A 316 11.64 7.04 -3.94
N THR A 317 12.70 7.60 -3.33
CA THR A 317 13.97 7.91 -3.98
C THR A 317 15.10 7.15 -3.28
N TYR A 318 16.17 6.88 -4.03
CA TYR A 318 17.24 5.98 -3.59
C TYR A 318 18.64 6.59 -3.77
N ASN A 319 18.73 7.93 -3.80
CA ASN A 319 19.98 8.64 -4.08
C ASN A 319 20.61 8.24 -5.43
N GLN A 320 19.75 7.99 -6.42
CA GLN A 320 20.09 7.66 -7.80
C GLN A 320 19.48 8.72 -8.74
N PRO A 321 20.07 9.93 -8.86
CA PRO A 321 19.39 11.11 -9.41
C PRO A 321 18.80 10.93 -10.82
N GLU A 322 19.45 10.16 -11.68
CA GLU A 322 18.97 9.92 -13.05
C GLU A 322 17.71 9.02 -13.04
N LYS A 323 17.74 7.93 -12.27
CA LYS A 323 16.62 7.00 -12.13
C LYS A 323 15.47 7.58 -11.29
N ASP A 324 15.80 8.31 -10.23
CA ASP A 324 14.81 9.03 -9.41
C ASP A 324 14.03 10.03 -10.29
N GLU A 325 14.71 10.78 -11.17
CA GLU A 325 14.07 11.73 -12.08
C GLU A 325 13.32 11.04 -13.23
N GLU A 326 13.80 9.91 -13.73
CA GLU A 326 13.07 9.11 -14.73
C GLU A 326 11.76 8.56 -14.13
N ALA A 327 11.80 7.97 -12.93
CA ALA A 327 10.62 7.50 -12.21
C ALA A 327 9.62 8.65 -11.98
N ARG A 328 10.11 9.83 -11.52
CA ARG A 328 9.29 11.02 -11.34
C ARG A 328 8.52 11.38 -12.61
N LYS A 329 9.19 11.37 -13.78
CA LYS A 329 8.57 11.69 -15.07
C LYS A 329 7.49 10.69 -15.46
N GLN A 330 7.73 9.38 -15.26
CA GLN A 330 6.73 8.35 -15.57
C GLN A 330 5.50 8.47 -14.67
N ILE A 331 5.69 8.72 -13.36
CA ILE A 331 4.60 8.94 -12.42
C ILE A 331 3.82 10.22 -12.80
N GLN A 332 4.50 11.31 -13.19
CA GLN A 332 3.86 12.54 -13.66
C GLN A 332 2.97 12.32 -14.90
N LEU A 333 3.35 11.40 -15.81
CA LEU A 333 2.53 11.05 -16.97
C LEU A 333 1.22 10.31 -16.59
N ALA A 334 1.24 9.57 -15.48
CA ALA A 334 0.06 8.89 -14.94
C ALA A 334 -0.84 9.85 -14.13
N PHE A 335 -0.24 10.82 -13.45
CA PHE A 335 -0.90 11.77 -12.56
C PHE A 335 -0.56 13.23 -12.94
N PRO A 336 -1.02 13.71 -14.12
CA PRO A 336 -0.61 15.02 -14.64
C PRO A 336 -1.04 16.20 -13.75
N ASP A 337 -2.11 16.04 -12.97
CA ASP A 337 -2.69 17.08 -12.11
C ASP A 337 -2.22 16.99 -10.65
N ARG A 338 -1.24 16.13 -10.34
CA ARG A 338 -0.69 15.96 -9.00
C ARG A 338 0.76 16.39 -8.93
N GLU A 339 1.16 16.92 -7.79
CA GLU A 339 2.56 17.19 -7.47
C GLU A 339 3.27 15.86 -7.20
N ILE A 340 4.43 15.63 -7.80
CA ILE A 340 5.22 14.40 -7.60
C ILE A 340 6.40 14.73 -6.69
N ILE A 341 6.38 14.17 -5.49
CA ILE A 341 7.30 14.47 -4.39
C ILE A 341 8.14 13.24 -4.09
N GLY A 342 9.46 13.35 -4.20
CA GLY A 342 10.39 12.29 -3.82
C GLY A 342 10.67 12.32 -2.32
N VAL A 343 10.72 11.15 -1.69
CA VAL A 343 11.16 10.96 -0.29
C VAL A 343 12.23 9.89 -0.25
N ASP A 344 13.35 10.18 0.40
CA ASP A 344 14.42 9.20 0.56
C ASP A 344 13.93 7.98 1.35
N SER A 345 14.00 6.82 0.70
CA SER A 345 13.48 5.56 1.21
C SER A 345 14.56 4.54 1.52
N GLN A 346 15.84 4.94 1.52
CA GLN A 346 16.96 4.05 1.81
C GLN A 346 16.85 3.44 3.22
N THR A 347 16.35 4.20 4.20
CA THR A 347 16.10 3.66 5.55
C THR A 347 14.95 2.65 5.53
N ILE A 348 13.87 2.92 4.78
CA ILE A 348 12.67 2.06 4.77
C ILE A 348 13.00 0.69 4.18
N ILE A 349 13.73 0.64 3.06
CA ILE A 349 14.05 -0.63 2.38
C ILE A 349 14.93 -1.57 3.21
N ARG A 350 15.62 -1.09 4.24
CA ARG A 350 16.38 -1.95 5.19
C ARG A 350 15.50 -2.94 5.95
N GLN A 351 14.20 -2.69 6.02
CA GLN A 351 13.19 -3.59 6.58
C GLN A 351 12.27 -4.12 5.47
N HIS A 352 12.79 -4.25 4.26
CA HIS A 352 12.20 -4.95 3.10
C HIS A 352 10.89 -4.36 2.54
N GLY A 353 10.47 -3.15 2.96
CA GLY A 353 9.31 -2.43 2.43
C GLY A 353 9.66 -1.03 1.91
N SER A 354 8.65 -0.23 1.53
CA SER A 354 8.84 1.16 1.10
C SER A 354 7.64 2.04 1.49
N ILE A 355 7.45 3.20 0.85
CA ILE A 355 6.49 4.24 1.23
C ILE A 355 5.04 3.73 1.25
N HIS A 356 4.62 2.98 0.24
CA HIS A 356 3.27 2.44 0.17
C HIS A 356 2.99 1.44 1.29
N CYS A 357 3.96 0.57 1.59
CA CYS A 357 3.85 -0.45 2.63
C CYS A 357 3.61 0.13 4.04
N ILE A 358 4.13 1.33 4.33
CA ILE A 358 3.95 1.99 5.64
C ILE A 358 2.77 2.96 5.67
N THR A 359 1.91 2.99 4.65
CA THR A 359 0.79 3.92 4.50
C THR A 359 -0.50 3.22 4.07
N MET A 360 -1.67 3.70 4.53
CA MET A 360 -2.98 3.22 4.10
C MET A 360 -3.93 4.40 3.89
N GLN A 361 -4.55 4.49 2.71
CA GLN A 361 -5.55 5.52 2.41
C GLN A 361 -6.91 5.19 3.02
N LEU A 362 -7.62 6.22 3.45
CA LEU A 362 -9.01 6.15 3.90
C LEU A 362 -9.89 6.95 2.93
N PRO A 363 -10.89 6.35 2.27
CA PRO A 363 -11.76 7.03 1.33
C PRO A 363 -12.45 8.25 1.93
N GLU A 364 -12.77 9.25 1.08
CA GLU A 364 -13.47 10.46 1.50
C GLU A 364 -14.76 10.13 2.27
N GLY A 365 -14.89 10.66 3.49
CA GLY A 365 -16.03 10.47 4.38
C GLY A 365 -15.97 9.19 5.24
N ALA A 366 -14.99 8.30 5.05
CA ALA A 366 -14.82 7.10 5.86
C ALA A 366 -14.22 7.38 7.25
N LEU A 367 -13.57 8.53 7.43
CA LEU A 367 -13.07 9.00 8.71
C LEU A 367 -14.19 9.72 9.49
N ARG A 368 -14.29 9.52 10.80
CA ARG A 368 -15.25 10.25 11.61
C ARG A 368 -14.77 11.67 11.88
N ASP A 369 -15.64 12.65 11.66
CA ASP A 369 -15.35 14.05 11.99
C ASP A 369 -15.04 14.23 13.47
N SER A 370 -13.88 14.83 13.77
CA SER A 370 -13.45 15.12 15.14
C SER A 370 -14.29 16.18 15.87
N THR A 371 -15.27 16.78 15.20
CA THR A 371 -16.16 17.81 15.75
C THR A 371 -17.25 17.26 16.68
N PHE A 372 -17.39 15.92 16.80
CA PHE A 372 -18.38 15.25 17.67
C PHE A 372 -17.78 14.65 18.95
N HIS A 373 -16.81 15.27 19.57
CA HIS A 373 -16.47 14.98 20.97
C HIS A 373 -17.47 15.73 21.86
N ILE A 374 -18.54 15.01 22.28
CA ILE A 374 -19.40 15.42 23.40
C ILE A 374 -18.69 15.16 24.73
#